data_9d483be62b3c19d6bdf4373cc7b0f99e
#
_entry.id   9d483be62b3c19d6bdf4373cc7b0f99e
#
_cell.length_a   1.000
_cell.length_b   1.000
_cell.length_c   1.000
_cell.angle_alpha   90.00
_cell.angle_beta   90.00
_cell.angle_gamma   90.00
#
_symmetry.space_group_name_H-M   'P 1'
#
loop_
_entity.id
_entity.type
_entity.pdbx_description
1 polymer ?
#
loop_
_entity_poly.entity_id
_entity_poly.type
_entity_poly.pdbx_seq_one_letter_code
_entity_poly.pdbx_strand_id
1 'polypeptide(L)'
;MRELCGLLGYSTQAYYQYNRQTEKQVFRHEAYIQQVLACRRSQPRLGTRKLFELLQPDMGRDAFFDMLRSHGLLVRRKRYRVRTTFSAHRFRKYPDLVNGLVVPQRANELWVSDITYIRVAGDFAYLSLVTDAYSRKIIGFQMSHDLSTDSCLKALKMALSTRLTDRPLIHHSDRGTQYCSKAYVQLLNKQGIAISMTQSGNPRDNAIAERVNGILKMELLDKKYDNINSAYKAVKQAINIYNTARPHSSVNMMTPEKAHLQTGSIKRRWKNYYPLKEREAILID
;
A
#
# COMPACT_ATOMS: atom_id res chain seq x y z
N MET A 1 -48.61 16.94 -22.03
CA MET A 1 -47.15 17.12 -22.26
C MET A 1 -46.79 18.35 -23.11
N ARG A 2 -47.48 18.56 -24.27
CA ARG A 2 -47.20 19.73 -25.15
C ARG A 2 -47.45 21.07 -24.45
N GLU A 3 -48.57 21.20 -23.70
CA GLU A 3 -48.90 22.38 -22.92
C GLU A 3 -47.91 22.63 -21.77
N LEU A 4 -47.50 21.56 -21.04
CA LEU A 4 -46.50 21.65 -19.95
C LEU A 4 -45.14 22.10 -20.47
N CYS A 5 -44.72 21.57 -21.62
CA CYS A 5 -43.48 22.00 -22.25
C CYS A 5 -43.53 23.48 -22.67
N GLY A 6 -44.66 23.91 -23.21
CA GLY A 6 -44.91 25.30 -23.60
C GLY A 6 -44.86 26.28 -22.42
N LEU A 7 -45.45 25.91 -21.26
CA LEU A 7 -45.39 26.71 -20.02
C LEU A 7 -43.97 26.83 -19.47
N LEU A 8 -43.11 25.82 -19.68
CA LEU A 8 -41.75 25.82 -19.19
C LEU A 8 -40.73 26.33 -20.25
N GLY A 9 -41.18 26.77 -21.41
CA GLY A 9 -40.32 27.26 -22.49
C GLY A 9 -39.52 26.21 -23.23
N TYR A 10 -39.90 24.92 -23.13
CA TYR A 10 -39.21 23.81 -23.82
C TYR A 10 -40.06 23.27 -25.00
N SER A 11 -39.37 22.76 -26.03
CA SER A 11 -40.06 21.96 -27.06
C SER A 11 -40.29 20.54 -26.55
N THR A 12 -41.38 19.90 -27.01
CA THR A 12 -41.64 18.48 -26.71
C THR A 12 -40.51 17.59 -27.20
N GLN A 13 -39.87 17.95 -28.31
CA GLN A 13 -38.68 17.23 -28.81
C GLN A 13 -37.49 17.30 -27.84
N ALA A 14 -37.20 18.47 -27.32
CA ALA A 14 -36.13 18.66 -26.31
C ALA A 14 -36.40 17.84 -25.03
N TYR A 15 -37.67 17.79 -24.57
CA TYR A 15 -38.09 16.96 -23.44
C TYR A 15 -37.82 15.46 -23.68
N TYR A 16 -38.26 14.92 -24.84
CA TYR A 16 -38.03 13.51 -25.14
C TYR A 16 -36.57 13.17 -25.40
N GLN A 17 -35.81 14.07 -26.00
CA GLN A 17 -34.35 13.92 -26.12
C GLN A 17 -33.66 13.89 -24.78
N TYR A 18 -34.01 14.79 -23.87
CA TYR A 18 -33.51 14.83 -22.51
C TYR A 18 -33.81 13.52 -21.76
N ASN A 19 -35.06 13.04 -21.81
CA ASN A 19 -35.42 11.80 -21.14
C ASN A 19 -34.64 10.60 -21.68
N ARG A 20 -34.50 10.47 -23.01
CA ARG A 20 -33.71 9.40 -23.62
C ARG A 20 -32.24 9.47 -23.23
N GLN A 21 -31.66 10.67 -23.12
CA GLN A 21 -30.29 10.83 -22.66
C GLN A 21 -30.15 10.48 -21.19
N THR A 22 -31.11 10.89 -20.36
CA THR A 22 -31.14 10.57 -18.94
C THR A 22 -31.25 9.05 -18.71
N GLU A 23 -32.16 8.36 -19.41
CA GLU A 23 -32.29 6.90 -19.34
C GLU A 23 -31.01 6.18 -19.72
N LYS A 24 -30.37 6.60 -20.83
CA LYS A 24 -29.06 6.05 -21.24
C LYS A 24 -27.97 6.31 -20.19
N GLN A 25 -27.97 7.49 -19.59
CA GLN A 25 -27.03 7.82 -18.50
C GLN A 25 -27.25 6.96 -17.26
N VAL A 26 -28.50 6.79 -16.83
CA VAL A 26 -28.87 5.94 -15.70
C VAL A 26 -28.41 4.50 -15.93
N PHE A 27 -28.73 3.93 -17.07
CA PHE A 27 -28.30 2.56 -17.42
C PHE A 27 -26.77 2.42 -17.42
N ARG A 28 -26.06 3.41 -17.97
CA ARG A 28 -24.60 3.43 -18.00
C ARG A 28 -23.98 3.56 -16.59
N HIS A 29 -24.57 4.43 -15.75
CA HIS A 29 -24.15 4.57 -14.35
C HIS A 29 -24.35 3.26 -13.58
N GLU A 30 -25.47 2.59 -13.76
CA GLU A 30 -25.76 1.33 -13.11
C GLU A 30 -24.74 0.24 -13.47
N ALA A 31 -24.38 0.12 -14.76
CA ALA A 31 -23.33 -0.80 -15.20
C ALA A 31 -21.98 -0.53 -14.50
N TYR A 32 -21.57 0.74 -14.37
CA TYR A 32 -20.33 1.07 -13.65
C TYR A 32 -20.43 0.81 -12.15
N ILE A 33 -21.59 1.03 -11.54
CA ILE A 33 -21.82 0.71 -10.13
C ILE A 33 -21.65 -0.79 -9.88
N GLN A 34 -22.20 -1.65 -10.74
CA GLN A 34 -22.03 -3.10 -10.65
C GLN A 34 -20.55 -3.51 -10.78
N GLN A 35 -19.80 -2.92 -11.70
CA GLN A 35 -18.37 -3.14 -11.84
C GLN A 35 -17.58 -2.70 -10.59
N VAL A 36 -17.91 -1.55 -10.02
CA VAL A 36 -17.33 -1.06 -8.77
C VAL A 36 -17.60 -2.01 -7.61
N LEU A 37 -18.84 -2.50 -7.49
CA LEU A 37 -19.21 -3.48 -6.46
C LEU A 37 -18.47 -4.81 -6.66
N ALA A 38 -18.33 -5.27 -7.91
CA ALA A 38 -17.53 -6.46 -8.23
C ALA A 38 -16.06 -6.31 -7.82
N CYS A 39 -15.42 -5.17 -8.13
CA CYS A 39 -14.06 -4.88 -7.68
C CYS A 39 -13.94 -4.88 -6.14
N ARG A 40 -14.96 -4.36 -5.45
CA ARG A 40 -14.96 -4.26 -3.99
C ARG A 40 -15.23 -5.56 -3.26
N ARG A 41 -15.68 -6.61 -3.94
CA ARG A 41 -15.75 -7.96 -3.34
C ARG A 41 -14.37 -8.45 -2.88
N SER A 42 -13.34 -8.20 -3.69
CA SER A 42 -11.95 -8.57 -3.35
C SER A 42 -11.16 -7.44 -2.69
N GLN A 43 -11.50 -6.17 -2.97
CA GLN A 43 -10.83 -4.98 -2.46
C GLN A 43 -11.83 -4.02 -1.79
N PRO A 44 -12.35 -4.35 -0.59
CA PRO A 44 -13.55 -3.72 -0.02
C PRO A 44 -13.49 -2.20 0.10
N ARG A 45 -12.31 -1.65 0.32
CA ARG A 45 -12.08 -0.21 0.53
C ARG A 45 -11.16 0.40 -0.53
N LEU A 46 -11.18 -0.15 -1.76
CA LEU A 46 -10.45 0.44 -2.88
C LEU A 46 -11.01 1.83 -3.20
N GLY A 47 -10.12 2.85 -3.16
CA GLY A 47 -10.50 4.24 -3.36
C GLY A 47 -10.83 4.57 -4.82
N THR A 48 -11.72 5.56 -5.03
CA THR A 48 -12.28 5.96 -6.32
C THR A 48 -11.23 6.22 -7.42
N ARG A 49 -10.09 6.86 -7.09
CA ARG A 49 -9.03 7.10 -8.08
C ARG A 49 -8.48 5.79 -8.68
N LYS A 50 -8.33 4.75 -7.86
CA LYS A 50 -7.84 3.45 -8.33
C LYS A 50 -8.91 2.70 -9.10
N LEU A 51 -10.18 2.81 -8.69
CA LEU A 51 -11.31 2.29 -9.45
C LEU A 51 -11.39 2.92 -10.84
N PHE A 52 -11.23 4.25 -10.94
CA PHE A 52 -11.20 4.96 -12.21
C PHE A 52 -10.10 4.43 -13.15
N GLU A 53 -8.89 4.22 -12.62
CA GLU A 53 -7.77 3.67 -13.40
C GLU A 53 -7.96 2.18 -13.80
N LEU A 54 -8.66 1.41 -12.98
CA LEU A 54 -8.94 -0.01 -13.28
C LEU A 54 -10.06 -0.18 -14.30
N LEU A 55 -11.13 0.59 -14.17
CA LEU A 55 -12.34 0.44 -14.95
C LEU A 55 -12.31 1.26 -16.25
N GLN A 56 -11.47 2.29 -16.31
CA GLN A 56 -11.32 3.21 -17.45
C GLN A 56 -12.70 3.63 -18.04
N PRO A 57 -13.59 4.22 -17.20
CA PRO A 57 -14.94 4.56 -17.64
C PRO A 57 -14.89 5.61 -18.76
N ASP A 58 -15.87 5.57 -19.66
CA ASP A 58 -16.07 6.51 -20.77
C ASP A 58 -16.60 7.88 -20.32
N MET A 59 -16.26 8.30 -19.10
CA MET A 59 -16.61 9.59 -18.50
C MET A 59 -15.40 10.24 -17.82
N GLY A 60 -15.47 11.54 -17.60
CA GLY A 60 -14.42 12.28 -16.88
C GLY A 60 -14.29 11.81 -15.44
N ARG A 61 -13.07 11.97 -14.88
CA ARG A 61 -12.76 11.58 -13.51
C ARG A 61 -13.74 12.18 -12.49
N ASP A 62 -14.04 13.46 -12.60
CA ASP A 62 -14.87 14.16 -11.61
C ASP A 62 -16.33 13.70 -11.70
N ALA A 63 -16.84 13.46 -12.91
CA ALA A 63 -18.17 12.85 -13.12
C ALA A 63 -18.25 11.45 -12.49
N PHE A 64 -17.21 10.62 -12.62
CA PHE A 64 -17.14 9.32 -11.96
C PHE A 64 -17.14 9.43 -10.42
N PHE A 65 -16.43 10.44 -9.87
CA PHE A 65 -16.46 10.71 -8.43
C PHE A 65 -17.84 11.16 -7.97
N ASP A 66 -18.54 12.00 -8.72
CA ASP A 66 -19.86 12.50 -8.39
C ASP A 66 -20.91 11.37 -8.47
N MET A 67 -20.81 10.52 -9.48
CA MET A 67 -21.64 9.32 -9.59
C MET A 67 -21.47 8.41 -8.36
N LEU A 68 -20.24 8.11 -7.92
CA LEU A 68 -20.01 7.31 -6.73
C LEU A 68 -20.44 8.01 -5.44
N ARG A 69 -20.35 9.33 -5.40
CA ARG A 69 -20.82 10.15 -4.26
C ARG A 69 -22.33 10.08 -4.12
N SER A 70 -23.10 10.25 -5.22
CA SER A 70 -24.56 10.19 -5.21
C SER A 70 -25.09 8.83 -4.76
N HIS A 71 -24.35 7.74 -5.02
CA HIS A 71 -24.68 6.38 -4.58
C HIS A 71 -24.06 6.00 -3.21
N GLY A 72 -23.48 6.94 -2.46
CA GLY A 72 -22.87 6.65 -1.15
C GLY A 72 -21.65 5.74 -1.20
N LEU A 73 -21.02 5.57 -2.36
CA LEU A 73 -19.93 4.63 -2.60
C LEU A 73 -18.53 5.22 -2.38
N LEU A 74 -18.41 6.44 -1.82
CA LEU A 74 -17.09 6.98 -1.48
C LEU A 74 -16.54 6.35 -0.20
N VAL A 75 -15.26 5.95 -0.25
CA VAL A 75 -14.57 5.38 0.92
C VAL A 75 -14.16 6.49 1.89
N ARG A 76 -14.70 6.46 3.11
CA ARG A 76 -14.31 7.40 4.18
C ARG A 76 -12.96 7.00 4.76
N ARG A 77 -12.04 7.96 4.89
CA ARG A 77 -10.76 7.75 5.57
C ARG A 77 -10.98 7.60 7.07
N LYS A 78 -10.47 6.49 7.64
CA LYS A 78 -10.40 6.31 9.10
C LYS A 78 -9.04 6.84 9.58
N ARG A 79 -9.04 7.66 10.64
CA ARG A 79 -7.81 8.04 11.34
C ARG A 79 -7.50 6.95 12.37
N TYR A 80 -6.31 6.38 12.27
CA TYR A 80 -5.80 5.40 13.24
C TYR A 80 -4.41 5.87 13.69
N ARG A 81 -4.21 5.98 14.99
CA ARG A 81 -2.89 6.32 15.56
C ARG A 81 -2.63 5.34 16.70
N VAL A 82 -1.65 4.47 16.54
CA VAL A 82 -1.06 3.72 17.64
C VAL A 82 0.45 3.70 17.42
N ARG A 83 1.20 4.07 18.46
CA ARG A 83 2.66 4.07 18.47
C ARG A 83 3.12 2.78 19.15
N THR A 84 3.98 1.98 18.53
CA THR A 84 4.28 0.61 18.98
C THR A 84 5.75 0.23 18.97
N THR A 85 6.66 1.13 18.60
CA THR A 85 8.08 0.81 18.54
C THR A 85 8.77 1.11 19.86
N PHE A 86 9.42 0.12 20.45
CA PHE A 86 10.30 0.26 21.61
C PHE A 86 11.76 0.23 21.14
N SER A 87 12.40 1.38 21.03
CA SER A 87 13.77 1.55 20.54
C SER A 87 14.82 1.75 21.65
N ALA A 88 14.42 1.78 22.92
CA ALA A 88 15.29 1.97 24.07
C ALA A 88 15.82 0.63 24.57
N HIS A 89 16.82 0.05 23.87
CA HIS A 89 17.48 -1.21 24.23
C HIS A 89 19.00 -1.14 23.99
N ARG A 90 19.77 -2.09 24.53
CA ARG A 90 21.24 -2.13 24.51
C ARG A 90 21.86 -2.77 23.26
N PHE A 91 21.08 -3.31 22.32
CA PHE A 91 21.62 -3.89 21.10
C PHE A 91 22.31 -2.85 20.22
N ARG A 92 23.31 -3.30 19.45
CA ARG A 92 24.01 -2.47 18.46
C ARG A 92 23.00 -1.93 17.44
N LYS A 93 23.08 -0.63 17.17
CA LYS A 93 22.29 0.06 16.14
C LYS A 93 23.18 0.32 14.94
N TYR A 94 22.61 0.24 13.75
CA TYR A 94 23.30 0.45 12.48
C TYR A 94 22.97 1.84 11.93
N PRO A 95 23.88 2.43 11.11
CA PRO A 95 23.63 3.74 10.51
C PRO A 95 22.46 3.71 9.53
N ASP A 96 21.90 4.88 9.26
CA ASP A 96 20.91 5.04 8.19
C ASP A 96 21.64 5.25 6.86
N LEU A 97 21.66 4.21 6.04
CA LEU A 97 22.23 4.24 4.70
C LEU A 97 21.26 4.77 3.65
N VAL A 98 19.98 4.91 4.00
CA VAL A 98 18.91 5.33 3.06
C VAL A 98 18.73 6.84 3.12
N ASN A 99 18.58 7.41 4.29
CA ASN A 99 18.42 8.85 4.62
C ASN A 99 17.76 9.71 3.50
N GLY A 100 16.78 9.16 2.79
CA GLY A 100 16.10 9.84 1.69
C GLY A 100 16.90 9.98 0.38
N LEU A 101 18.15 9.52 0.34
CA LEU A 101 19.05 9.69 -0.82
C LEU A 101 19.02 8.47 -1.76
N VAL A 102 18.76 7.26 -1.23
CA VAL A 102 18.71 6.05 -2.04
C VAL A 102 17.37 5.92 -2.74
N VAL A 103 17.35 6.14 -4.03
CA VAL A 103 16.20 5.89 -4.91
C VAL A 103 16.49 4.62 -5.71
N PRO A 104 15.91 3.47 -5.34
CA PRO A 104 16.16 2.23 -6.06
C PRO A 104 15.67 2.34 -7.50
N GLN A 105 16.46 1.81 -8.46
CA GLN A 105 16.18 1.81 -9.88
C GLN A 105 15.65 0.47 -10.38
N ARG A 106 15.64 -0.53 -9.51
CA ARG A 106 15.11 -1.89 -9.80
C ARG A 106 14.76 -2.62 -8.52
N ALA A 107 14.08 -3.73 -8.67
CA ALA A 107 13.77 -4.63 -7.57
C ALA A 107 15.06 -5.20 -6.93
N ASN A 108 14.99 -5.50 -5.64
CA ASN A 108 16.06 -6.09 -4.82
C ASN A 108 17.30 -5.21 -4.61
N GLU A 109 17.17 -3.89 -4.71
CA GLU A 109 18.21 -2.92 -4.29
C GLU A 109 17.98 -2.38 -2.87
N LEU A 110 16.73 -2.24 -2.48
CA LEU A 110 16.36 -1.79 -1.14
C LEU A 110 15.12 -2.55 -0.66
N TRP A 111 15.24 -3.24 0.46
CA TRP A 111 14.12 -3.83 1.20
C TRP A 111 13.84 -3.03 2.46
N VAL A 112 12.57 -2.87 2.78
CA VAL A 112 12.13 -2.23 4.01
C VAL A 112 11.31 -3.21 4.84
N SER A 113 11.56 -3.27 6.13
CA SER A 113 10.86 -4.16 7.05
C SER A 113 10.20 -3.40 8.18
N ASP A 114 9.05 -3.90 8.61
CA ASP A 114 8.33 -3.38 9.75
C ASP A 114 7.40 -4.46 10.33
N ILE A 115 7.06 -4.33 11.61
CA ILE A 115 6.10 -5.20 12.30
C ILE A 115 4.83 -4.40 12.54
N THR A 116 3.71 -5.02 12.21
CA THR A 116 2.40 -4.46 12.54
C THR A 116 1.57 -5.50 13.29
N TYR A 117 0.54 -5.07 14.01
CA TYR A 117 -0.33 -5.98 14.74
C TYR A 117 -1.72 -6.05 14.11
N ILE A 118 -2.31 -7.23 14.21
CA ILE A 118 -3.65 -7.57 13.75
C ILE A 118 -4.45 -7.98 15.00
N ARG A 119 -5.65 -7.44 15.15
CA ARG A 119 -6.52 -7.76 16.29
C ARG A 119 -7.16 -9.13 16.10
N VAL A 120 -6.98 -10.01 17.09
CA VAL A 120 -7.48 -11.40 17.09
C VAL A 120 -8.09 -11.72 18.44
N ALA A 121 -9.35 -12.16 18.47
CA ALA A 121 -10.04 -12.72 19.66
C ALA A 121 -9.80 -11.99 21.00
N GLY A 122 -9.74 -10.66 21.00
CA GLY A 122 -9.51 -9.87 22.22
C GLY A 122 -8.06 -9.51 22.48
N ASP A 123 -7.11 -10.09 21.74
CA ASP A 123 -5.68 -9.85 21.82
C ASP A 123 -5.11 -9.42 20.44
N PHE A 124 -3.81 -9.44 20.28
CA PHE A 124 -3.12 -9.10 19.06
C PHE A 124 -2.25 -10.26 18.58
N ALA A 125 -2.17 -10.40 17.25
CA ALA A 125 -1.12 -11.13 16.59
C ALA A 125 -0.21 -10.14 15.83
N TYR A 126 1.05 -10.49 15.67
CA TYR A 126 2.08 -9.66 15.06
C TYR A 126 2.37 -10.13 13.65
N LEU A 127 2.38 -9.20 12.71
CA LEU A 127 2.67 -9.44 11.31
C LEU A 127 3.99 -8.77 10.95
N SER A 128 5.03 -9.56 10.74
CA SER A 128 6.32 -9.11 10.21
C SER A 128 6.26 -9.08 8.70
N LEU A 129 6.63 -7.98 8.08
CA LEU A 129 6.64 -7.78 6.63
C LEU A 129 8.02 -7.40 6.13
N VAL A 130 8.38 -7.91 4.95
CA VAL A 130 9.51 -7.44 4.14
C VAL A 130 8.95 -6.97 2.80
N THR A 131 9.22 -5.72 2.46
CA THR A 131 8.69 -5.07 1.26
C THR A 131 9.84 -4.56 0.39
N ASP A 132 9.80 -4.86 -0.88
CA ASP A 132 10.71 -4.26 -1.87
C ASP A 132 10.37 -2.78 -2.06
N ALA A 133 11.35 -1.90 -1.83
CA ALA A 133 11.12 -0.46 -1.83
C ALA A 133 10.94 0.12 -3.24
N TYR A 134 11.45 -0.53 -4.28
CA TYR A 134 11.25 -0.12 -5.66
C TYR A 134 9.82 -0.38 -6.12
N SER A 135 9.41 -1.64 -6.07
CA SER A 135 8.13 -2.11 -6.62
C SER A 135 6.95 -1.97 -5.66
N ARG A 136 7.20 -1.80 -4.36
CA ARG A 136 6.22 -1.90 -3.26
C ARG A 136 5.70 -3.32 -3.03
N LYS A 137 6.27 -4.34 -3.68
CA LYS A 137 5.87 -5.74 -3.52
C LYS A 137 6.22 -6.23 -2.12
N ILE A 138 5.26 -6.86 -1.45
CA ILE A 138 5.53 -7.62 -0.23
C ILE A 138 6.15 -8.95 -0.67
N ILE A 139 7.41 -9.15 -0.30
CA ILE A 139 8.24 -10.28 -0.72
C ILE A 139 8.45 -11.30 0.38
N GLY A 140 8.16 -10.94 1.62
CA GLY A 140 8.21 -11.85 2.76
C GLY A 140 7.25 -11.42 3.85
N PHE A 141 6.63 -12.39 4.52
CA PHE A 141 5.76 -12.13 5.67
C PHE A 141 5.68 -13.32 6.60
N GLN A 142 5.45 -13.05 7.86
CA GLN A 142 5.14 -14.05 8.88
C GLN A 142 4.24 -13.45 9.94
N MET A 143 3.26 -14.23 10.39
CA MET A 143 2.37 -13.87 11.48
C MET A 143 2.65 -14.74 12.69
N SER A 144 2.68 -14.15 13.89
CA SER A 144 2.95 -14.81 15.16
C SER A 144 2.03 -14.30 16.26
N HIS A 145 1.88 -15.08 17.33
CA HIS A 145 1.21 -14.64 18.57
C HIS A 145 2.07 -13.67 19.39
N ASP A 146 3.37 -13.75 19.23
CA ASP A 146 4.35 -12.99 19.99
C ASP A 146 5.18 -12.04 19.12
N LEU A 147 5.77 -11.06 19.74
CA LEU A 147 6.68 -10.10 19.12
C LEU A 147 8.12 -10.65 19.12
N SER A 148 8.32 -11.82 18.51
CA SER A 148 9.60 -12.52 18.51
C SER A 148 10.48 -12.20 17.29
N THR A 149 11.79 -12.39 17.47
CA THR A 149 12.76 -12.34 16.36
C THR A 149 12.52 -13.45 15.34
N ASP A 150 11.99 -14.60 15.75
CA ASP A 150 11.76 -15.76 14.87
C ASP A 150 10.77 -15.41 13.75
N SER A 151 9.72 -14.66 14.04
CA SER A 151 8.76 -14.20 13.03
C SER A 151 9.43 -13.31 11.98
N CYS A 152 10.30 -12.40 12.38
CA CYS A 152 11.06 -11.55 11.47
C CYS A 152 12.05 -12.36 10.62
N LEU A 153 12.72 -13.36 11.23
CA LEU A 153 13.62 -14.27 10.52
C LEU A 153 12.89 -15.11 9.46
N LYS A 154 11.69 -15.61 9.76
CA LYS A 154 10.87 -16.36 8.80
C LYS A 154 10.44 -15.47 7.63
N ALA A 155 10.00 -14.24 7.90
CA ALA A 155 9.67 -13.27 6.87
C ALA A 155 10.89 -12.94 5.98
N LEU A 156 12.07 -12.73 6.59
CA LEU A 156 13.30 -12.47 5.85
C LEU A 156 13.73 -13.69 5.01
N LYS A 157 13.68 -14.90 5.56
CA LYS A 157 13.99 -16.14 4.81
C LYS A 157 13.06 -16.33 3.62
N MET A 158 11.77 -16.03 3.75
CA MET A 158 10.81 -16.02 2.64
C MET A 158 11.22 -15.02 1.56
N ALA A 159 11.61 -13.79 1.93
CA ALA A 159 12.08 -12.79 0.98
C ALA A 159 13.36 -13.25 0.26
N LEU A 160 14.30 -13.82 1.00
CA LEU A 160 15.56 -14.35 0.44
C LEU A 160 15.33 -15.50 -0.54
N SER A 161 14.37 -16.38 -0.30
CA SER A 161 14.08 -17.52 -1.21
C SER A 161 13.53 -17.07 -2.58
N THR A 162 13.01 -15.86 -2.69
CA THR A 162 12.51 -15.29 -3.96
C THR A 162 13.54 -14.41 -4.66
N ARG A 163 14.70 -14.16 -4.02
CA ARG A 163 15.75 -13.30 -4.57
C ARG A 163 16.63 -14.11 -5.53
N LEU A 164 16.55 -13.78 -6.81
CA LEU A 164 17.30 -14.43 -7.89
C LEU A 164 18.51 -13.60 -8.37
N THR A 165 19.13 -12.81 -7.48
CA THR A 165 20.24 -11.92 -7.85
C THR A 165 21.21 -11.71 -6.69
N ASP A 166 22.51 -11.63 -7.00
CA ASP A 166 23.59 -11.34 -6.04
C ASP A 166 23.98 -9.85 -5.99
N ARG A 167 23.17 -8.98 -6.62
CA ARG A 167 23.42 -7.53 -6.62
C ARG A 167 23.39 -6.96 -5.21
N PRO A 168 24.10 -5.84 -4.96
CA PRO A 168 24.06 -5.16 -3.67
C PRO A 168 22.64 -4.86 -3.24
N LEU A 169 22.32 -5.18 -1.99
CA LEU A 169 21.02 -4.98 -1.38
C LEU A 169 21.20 -4.30 -0.03
N ILE A 170 20.39 -3.29 0.23
CA ILE A 170 20.24 -2.65 1.53
C ILE A 170 18.95 -3.15 2.18
N HIS A 171 19.03 -3.62 3.41
CA HIS A 171 17.88 -3.91 4.25
C HIS A 171 17.69 -2.80 5.27
N HIS A 172 16.58 -2.09 5.22
CA HIS A 172 16.26 -0.97 6.10
C HIS A 172 15.09 -1.31 7.03
N SER A 173 15.23 -1.00 8.32
CA SER A 173 14.19 -1.22 9.33
C SER A 173 14.21 -0.11 10.38
N ASP A 174 13.23 -0.12 11.28
CA ASP A 174 13.34 0.61 12.53
C ASP A 174 14.39 -0.03 13.47
N ARG A 175 14.59 0.59 14.64
CA ARG A 175 15.51 0.10 15.68
C ARG A 175 14.82 -0.87 16.65
N GLY A 176 13.85 -1.64 16.21
CA GLY A 176 13.20 -2.66 17.03
C GLY A 176 14.19 -3.75 17.47
N THR A 177 14.00 -4.30 18.68
CA THR A 177 14.85 -5.36 19.25
C THR A 177 15.01 -6.55 18.31
N GLN A 178 13.98 -6.88 17.54
CA GLN A 178 13.94 -7.99 16.61
C GLN A 178 14.98 -7.82 15.48
N TYR A 179 15.04 -6.62 14.90
CA TYR A 179 15.96 -6.29 13.80
C TYR A 179 17.42 -6.10 14.28
N CYS A 180 17.58 -5.69 15.53
CA CYS A 180 18.88 -5.54 16.18
C CYS A 180 19.43 -6.86 16.78
N SER A 181 18.64 -7.93 16.77
CA SER A 181 19.02 -9.22 17.36
C SER A 181 20.20 -9.85 16.62
N LYS A 182 21.06 -10.56 17.36
CA LYS A 182 22.24 -11.24 16.79
C LYS A 182 21.87 -12.17 15.65
N ALA A 183 20.80 -12.94 15.78
CA ALA A 183 20.36 -13.92 14.77
C ALA A 183 19.92 -13.21 13.46
N TYR A 184 19.19 -12.10 13.56
CA TYR A 184 18.74 -11.34 12.41
C TYR A 184 19.90 -10.69 11.66
N VAL A 185 20.81 -10.04 12.39
CA VAL A 185 22.01 -9.41 11.87
C VAL A 185 22.96 -10.44 11.22
N GLN A 186 23.15 -11.60 11.87
CA GLN A 186 23.98 -12.67 11.30
C GLN A 186 23.40 -13.20 9.97
N LEU A 187 22.07 -13.32 9.85
CA LEU A 187 21.46 -13.76 8.60
C LEU A 187 21.69 -12.74 7.48
N LEU A 188 21.53 -11.45 7.75
CA LEU A 188 21.81 -10.40 6.75
C LEU A 188 23.28 -10.39 6.33
N ASN A 189 24.21 -10.43 7.29
CA ASN A 189 25.66 -10.45 7.02
C ASN A 189 26.06 -11.70 6.20
N LYS A 190 25.50 -12.89 6.53
CA LYS A 190 25.75 -14.12 5.78
C LYS A 190 25.33 -14.02 4.30
N GLN A 191 24.33 -13.19 4.02
CA GLN A 191 23.80 -12.94 2.68
C GLN A 191 24.44 -11.73 1.98
N GLY A 192 25.46 -11.10 2.59
CA GLY A 192 26.12 -9.91 2.05
C GLY A 192 25.18 -8.69 1.92
N ILE A 193 24.15 -8.60 2.78
CA ILE A 193 23.14 -7.54 2.73
C ILE A 193 23.56 -6.43 3.68
N ALA A 194 23.65 -5.19 3.19
CA ALA A 194 23.94 -4.03 3.98
C ALA A 194 22.78 -3.68 4.93
N ILE A 195 23.10 -3.41 6.20
CA ILE A 195 22.10 -3.15 7.25
C ILE A 195 21.96 -1.64 7.42
N SER A 196 20.73 -1.16 7.34
CA SER A 196 20.35 0.23 7.55
C SER A 196 19.23 0.32 8.57
N MET A 197 19.29 1.31 9.47
CA MET A 197 18.25 1.54 10.48
C MET A 197 17.89 3.01 10.56
N THR A 198 16.62 3.30 10.85
CA THR A 198 16.15 4.67 11.09
C THR A 198 16.99 5.36 12.17
N GLN A 199 17.32 6.64 12.02
CA GLN A 199 18.10 7.36 13.05
C GLN A 199 17.22 7.94 14.15
N SER A 200 16.04 8.39 13.79
CA SER A 200 15.06 8.99 14.70
C SER A 200 13.83 8.11 14.80
N GLY A 201 13.02 8.29 15.82
CA GLY A 201 11.68 7.69 15.89
C GLY A 201 10.66 8.37 14.94
N ASN A 202 11.15 9.03 13.89
CA ASN A 202 10.30 9.72 12.93
C ASN A 202 9.69 8.71 11.96
N PRO A 203 8.36 8.63 11.86
CA PRO A 203 7.67 7.75 10.91
C PRO A 203 8.12 7.92 9.45
N ARG A 204 8.68 9.07 9.09
CA ARG A 204 9.16 9.33 7.72
C ARG A 204 10.37 8.49 7.35
N ASP A 205 11.14 8.04 8.31
CA ASP A 205 12.37 7.28 8.07
C ASP A 205 12.06 5.87 7.51
N ASN A 206 10.87 5.30 7.83
CA ASN A 206 10.39 4.04 7.24
C ASN A 206 8.99 4.17 6.59
N ALA A 207 8.75 5.29 5.92
CA ALA A 207 7.44 5.65 5.37
C ALA A 207 6.87 4.63 4.35
N ILE A 208 7.72 3.86 3.67
CA ILE A 208 7.29 2.84 2.71
C ILE A 208 6.63 1.67 3.45
N ALA A 209 7.30 1.11 4.46
CA ALA A 209 6.78 0.00 5.24
C ALA A 209 5.50 0.40 5.99
N GLU A 210 5.49 1.57 6.64
CA GLU A 210 4.29 2.11 7.28
C GLU A 210 3.12 2.27 6.30
N ARG A 211 3.39 2.74 5.08
CA ARG A 211 2.35 2.88 4.06
C ARG A 211 1.77 1.54 3.64
N VAL A 212 2.61 0.52 3.46
CA VAL A 212 2.18 -0.85 3.13
C VAL A 212 1.32 -1.43 4.24
N ASN A 213 1.78 -1.34 5.49
CA ASN A 213 1.00 -1.74 6.68
C ASN A 213 -0.35 -1.03 6.74
N GLY A 214 -0.35 0.29 6.51
CA GLY A 214 -1.58 1.09 6.47
C GLY A 214 -2.56 0.61 5.38
N ILE A 215 -2.07 0.25 4.20
CA ILE A 215 -2.91 -0.24 3.10
C ILE A 215 -3.52 -1.59 3.47
N LEU A 216 -2.74 -2.54 3.96
CA LEU A 216 -3.27 -3.84 4.39
C LEU A 216 -4.37 -3.66 5.43
N LYS A 217 -4.11 -2.94 6.50
CA LYS A 217 -5.05 -2.75 7.64
C LYS A 217 -6.28 -1.93 7.27
N MET A 218 -6.13 -0.91 6.43
CA MET A 218 -7.22 0.04 6.16
C MET A 218 -8.04 -0.30 4.91
N GLU A 219 -7.45 -1.00 3.94
CA GLU A 219 -8.12 -1.26 2.68
C GLU A 219 -8.52 -2.73 2.49
N LEU A 220 -7.74 -3.70 2.99
CA LEU A 220 -7.87 -5.10 2.64
C LEU A 220 -8.25 -6.01 3.81
N LEU A 221 -7.84 -5.70 5.04
CA LEU A 221 -8.09 -6.53 6.20
C LEU A 221 -9.31 -6.06 7.00
N ASP A 222 -9.93 -6.99 7.72
CA ASP A 222 -10.98 -6.68 8.67
C ASP A 222 -10.41 -6.12 9.98
N LYS A 223 -11.27 -5.53 10.79
CA LYS A 223 -10.85 -4.90 12.04
C LYS A 223 -10.47 -5.90 13.11
N LYS A 224 -11.02 -7.11 13.09
CA LYS A 224 -10.88 -8.15 14.11
C LYS A 224 -11.12 -9.51 13.47
N TYR A 225 -10.42 -10.51 13.97
CA TYR A 225 -10.55 -11.91 13.59
C TYR A 225 -10.83 -12.75 14.84
N ASP A 226 -11.52 -13.88 14.69
CA ASP A 226 -11.90 -14.76 15.78
C ASP A 226 -10.71 -15.59 16.31
N ASN A 227 -9.76 -15.91 15.43
CA ASN A 227 -8.55 -16.65 15.77
C ASN A 227 -7.40 -16.34 14.81
N ILE A 228 -6.17 -16.73 15.18
CA ILE A 228 -4.98 -16.46 14.39
C ILE A 228 -4.99 -17.16 13.02
N ASN A 229 -5.61 -18.34 12.92
CA ASN A 229 -5.65 -19.08 11.66
C ASN A 229 -6.54 -18.35 10.63
N SER A 230 -7.68 -17.83 11.06
CA SER A 230 -8.55 -17.00 10.19
C SER A 230 -7.85 -15.71 9.79
N ALA A 231 -7.16 -15.06 10.72
CA ALA A 231 -6.36 -13.87 10.45
C ALA A 231 -5.21 -14.17 9.47
N TYR A 232 -4.49 -15.28 9.65
CA TYR A 232 -3.40 -15.70 8.75
C TYR A 232 -3.90 -15.93 7.30
N LYS A 233 -5.01 -16.64 7.15
CA LYS A 233 -5.64 -16.86 5.83
C LYS A 233 -6.01 -15.53 5.18
N ALA A 234 -6.65 -14.62 5.92
CA ALA A 234 -7.02 -13.29 5.44
C ALA A 234 -5.79 -12.44 5.07
N VAL A 235 -4.74 -12.45 5.89
CA VAL A 235 -3.47 -11.75 5.60
C VAL A 235 -2.82 -12.29 4.33
N LYS A 236 -2.73 -13.61 4.17
CA LYS A 236 -2.17 -14.24 2.97
C LYS A 236 -2.94 -13.83 1.71
N GLN A 237 -4.27 -13.86 1.77
CA GLN A 237 -5.12 -13.41 0.68
C GLN A 237 -4.96 -11.90 0.40
N ALA A 238 -4.93 -11.05 1.45
CA ALA A 238 -4.75 -9.62 1.32
C ALA A 238 -3.40 -9.26 0.69
N ILE A 239 -2.31 -9.95 1.06
CA ILE A 239 -0.98 -9.78 0.45
C ILE A 239 -1.00 -10.18 -1.02
N ASN A 240 -1.65 -11.29 -1.37
CA ASN A 240 -1.81 -11.69 -2.75
C ASN A 240 -2.54 -10.62 -3.57
N ILE A 241 -3.71 -10.16 -3.11
CA ILE A 241 -4.50 -9.09 -3.76
C ILE A 241 -3.67 -7.80 -3.85
N TYR A 242 -2.95 -7.43 -2.78
CA TYR A 242 -2.08 -6.26 -2.76
C TYR A 242 -1.01 -6.33 -3.85
N ASN A 243 -0.35 -7.47 -3.99
CA ASN A 243 0.74 -7.66 -4.96
C ASN A 243 0.24 -7.76 -6.40
N THR A 244 -0.85 -8.49 -6.65
CA THR A 244 -1.26 -8.91 -8.01
C THR A 244 -2.39 -8.09 -8.62
N ALA A 245 -3.30 -7.54 -7.80
CA ALA A 245 -4.54 -6.93 -8.28
C ALA A 245 -4.69 -5.44 -7.92
N ARG A 246 -3.99 -4.96 -6.87
CA ARG A 246 -4.18 -3.59 -6.41
C ARG A 246 -3.26 -2.60 -7.10
N PRO A 247 -3.79 -1.54 -7.81
CA PRO A 247 -2.96 -0.48 -8.38
C PRO A 247 -2.29 0.36 -7.29
N HIS A 248 -1.02 0.74 -7.52
CA HIS A 248 -0.26 1.54 -6.57
C HIS A 248 0.25 2.85 -7.20
N SER A 249 -0.18 3.99 -6.65
CA SER A 249 0.15 5.31 -7.21
C SER A 249 1.64 5.67 -7.21
N SER A 250 2.44 5.05 -6.31
CA SER A 250 3.89 5.25 -6.27
C SER A 250 4.64 4.54 -7.41
N VAL A 251 4.00 3.60 -8.10
CA VAL A 251 4.57 2.83 -9.21
C VAL A 251 3.68 2.96 -10.45
N ASN A 252 3.32 4.18 -10.78
CA ASN A 252 2.54 4.53 -11.98
C ASN A 252 1.22 3.76 -12.14
N MET A 253 0.52 3.48 -11.04
CA MET A 253 -0.72 2.68 -10.99
C MET A 253 -0.57 1.22 -11.44
N MET A 254 0.64 0.74 -11.67
CA MET A 254 0.88 -0.70 -11.81
C MET A 254 0.59 -1.43 -10.50
N THR A 255 0.38 -2.74 -10.59
CA THR A 255 0.42 -3.61 -9.41
C THR A 255 1.87 -3.76 -8.94
N PRO A 256 2.14 -3.99 -7.64
CA PRO A 256 3.49 -4.24 -7.14
C PRO A 256 4.24 -5.34 -7.88
N GLU A 257 3.54 -6.40 -8.28
CA GLU A 257 4.14 -7.50 -9.04
C GLU A 257 4.59 -7.08 -10.43
N LYS A 258 3.77 -6.33 -11.18
CA LYS A 258 4.15 -5.77 -12.49
C LYS A 258 5.31 -4.78 -12.35
N ALA A 259 5.30 -3.95 -11.31
CA ALA A 259 6.38 -3.02 -11.02
C ALA A 259 7.70 -3.73 -10.67
N HIS A 260 7.63 -4.90 -10.04
CA HIS A 260 8.81 -5.70 -9.66
C HIS A 260 9.62 -6.22 -10.86
N LEU A 261 8.99 -6.32 -12.02
CA LEU A 261 9.61 -6.72 -13.28
C LEU A 261 10.20 -5.55 -14.08
N GLN A 262 9.98 -4.30 -13.62
CA GLN A 262 10.50 -3.12 -14.29
C GLN A 262 11.94 -2.80 -13.89
N THR A 263 12.57 -1.96 -14.67
CA THR A 263 13.89 -1.36 -14.38
C THR A 263 13.87 0.13 -14.72
N GLY A 264 14.73 0.91 -14.07
CA GLY A 264 14.80 2.35 -14.26
C GLY A 264 13.78 3.12 -13.41
N SER A 265 13.65 4.39 -13.66
CA SER A 265 12.78 5.29 -12.89
C SER A 265 11.31 5.04 -13.19
N ILE A 266 10.51 4.72 -12.17
CA ILE A 266 9.05 4.60 -12.28
C ILE A 266 8.38 5.92 -11.92
N LYS A 267 7.55 6.44 -12.81
CA LYS A 267 6.79 7.68 -12.59
C LYS A 267 5.81 7.52 -11.40
N ARG A 268 5.86 8.47 -10.48
CA ARG A 268 4.88 8.58 -9.39
C ARG A 268 3.68 9.41 -9.85
N ARG A 269 2.45 8.96 -9.53
CA ARG A 269 1.19 9.68 -9.85
C ARG A 269 0.79 10.73 -8.80
N TRP A 270 1.76 11.25 -8.06
CA TRP A 270 1.57 12.33 -7.08
C TRP A 270 2.80 13.23 -7.02
N LYS A 271 2.59 14.50 -6.76
CA LYS A 271 3.68 15.49 -6.56
C LYS A 271 4.03 15.54 -5.08
N ASN A 272 5.32 15.59 -4.78
CA ASN A 272 5.79 15.92 -3.44
C ASN A 272 5.80 17.45 -3.33
N TYR A 273 4.89 18.02 -2.53
CA TYR A 273 4.81 19.46 -2.30
C TYR A 273 5.86 19.97 -1.30
N TYR A 274 6.53 19.06 -0.60
CA TYR A 274 7.63 19.43 0.29
C TYR A 274 8.93 19.06 -0.43
N PRO A 275 9.69 20.06 -0.95
CA PRO A 275 11.01 19.79 -1.48
C PRO A 275 11.84 19.13 -0.37
N LEU A 276 12.65 18.14 -0.73
CA LEU A 276 13.71 17.65 0.14
C LEU A 276 14.54 18.88 0.48
N LYS A 277 14.66 19.25 1.76
CA LYS A 277 15.65 20.23 2.18
C LYS A 277 17.00 19.72 1.68
N GLU A 278 17.63 20.48 0.81
CA GLU A 278 19.04 20.28 0.47
C GLU A 278 19.80 20.32 1.78
N ARG A 279 20.20 19.19 2.26
CA ARG A 279 21.18 19.10 3.35
C ARG A 279 22.50 19.24 2.65
N GLU A 280 23.25 20.30 2.99
CA GLU A 280 24.63 20.52 2.63
C GLU A 280 25.39 19.20 2.70
N ALA A 281 26.01 18.84 1.58
CA ALA A 281 26.93 17.73 1.53
C ALA A 281 28.09 18.10 2.48
N ILE A 282 28.11 17.45 3.64
CA ILE A 282 29.31 17.46 4.47
C ILE A 282 30.32 16.65 3.66
N LEU A 283 31.18 17.38 2.94
CA LEU A 283 32.45 16.88 2.43
C LEU A 283 33.21 16.37 3.64
N ILE A 284 33.35 15.07 3.76
CA ILE A 284 34.31 14.45 4.67
C ILE A 284 35.61 14.38 3.85
N ASP A 285 36.52 15.29 4.16
CA ASP A 285 37.94 15.19 3.80
C ASP A 285 38.57 13.96 4.43
#